data_228afa4dfe75a7145706f58a96924560
#
_entry.id   228afa4dfe75a7145706f58a96924560
#
_cell.length_a   1.000
_cell.length_b   1.000
_cell.length_c   1.000
_cell.angle_alpha   90.00
_cell.angle_beta   90.00
_cell.angle_gamma   90.00
#
_symmetry.space_group_name_H-M   'P 1'
#
loop_
_entity.id
_entity.type
_entity.pdbx_description
1 polymer ?
#
loop_
_entity_poly.entity_id
_entity_poly.type
_entity_poly.pdbx_seq_one_letter_code
_entity_poly.pdbx_strand_id
1 'polypeptide(L)'
;MSPADRARVAAEIIAPGHLEAEQAGYVDTAAPVPRLDMMGGEFCVNATRAFAALLAEEGKLSPESGGLGGIVSVSGMPERLRVHVRRLAAHRFESSVLLDLPQAPPLENVAPGMYLVRVPGIAHLVLDAAAHPLPADKDRDTAALFARFGLLGEDAAGCIWLHREPSGLRITPFVWVRGTGTTYAETACGSGTLAASIVCRGVYGDGGELSLMQPGGEPLRVVPDGSAYPGGWAAWVGGPVKRIARGDVFVECLDGEGRTGGDPHPSSSQDFRRYRIPVHDIPC
;
A
#
# COMPACT_ATOMS: atom_id res chain seq x y z
N MET A 1 4.92 21.77 2.37
CA MET A 1 4.42 21.16 3.62
C MET A 1 5.53 20.31 4.20
N SER A 2 5.85 20.46 5.50
CA SER A 2 6.85 19.64 6.18
C SER A 2 6.35 18.18 6.36
N PRO A 3 7.24 17.18 6.58
CA PRO A 3 6.79 15.81 6.89
C PRO A 3 5.85 15.74 8.11
N ALA A 4 6.12 16.52 9.16
CA ALA A 4 5.27 16.58 10.34
C ALA A 4 3.87 17.15 10.05
N ASP A 5 3.79 18.18 9.19
CA ASP A 5 2.50 18.72 8.75
C ASP A 5 1.72 17.72 7.90
N ARG A 6 2.41 16.99 7.04
CA ARG A 6 1.79 15.93 6.23
C ARG A 6 1.18 14.84 7.11
N ALA A 7 1.91 14.35 8.10
CA ALA A 7 1.42 13.34 9.03
C ALA A 7 0.19 13.82 9.80
N ARG A 8 0.20 15.08 10.28
CA ARG A 8 -0.92 15.68 11.00
C ARG A 8 -2.17 15.82 10.11
N VAL A 9 -2.01 16.37 8.91
CA VAL A 9 -3.10 16.53 7.93
C VAL A 9 -3.66 15.15 7.54
N ALA A 10 -2.81 14.16 7.34
CA ALA A 10 -3.23 12.80 7.03
C ALA A 10 -4.05 12.19 8.17
N ALA A 11 -3.60 12.37 9.43
CA ALA A 11 -4.32 11.85 10.59
C ALA A 11 -5.75 12.40 10.67
N GLU A 12 -5.96 13.69 10.38
CA GLU A 12 -7.30 14.29 10.30
C GLU A 12 -8.14 13.70 9.17
N ILE A 13 -7.56 13.52 7.98
CA ILE A 13 -8.27 13.00 6.80
C ILE A 13 -8.74 11.56 7.01
N ILE A 14 -7.91 10.71 7.62
CA ILE A 14 -8.22 9.30 7.85
C ILE A 14 -9.06 9.07 9.13
N ALA A 15 -9.24 10.11 9.95
CA ALA A 15 -9.98 9.98 11.21
C ALA A 15 -11.44 9.52 10.99
N PRO A 16 -11.99 8.73 11.91
CA PRO A 16 -13.42 8.38 11.88
C PRO A 16 -14.30 9.64 11.86
N GLY A 17 -15.27 9.64 10.95
CA GLY A 17 -16.19 10.78 10.79
C GLY A 17 -15.69 11.86 9.84
N HIS A 18 -14.48 11.72 9.25
CA HIS A 18 -13.99 12.55 8.17
C HIS A 18 -14.13 11.82 6.82
N LEU A 19 -13.03 11.44 6.14
CA LEU A 19 -13.11 10.68 4.89
C LEU A 19 -13.03 9.16 5.10
N GLU A 20 -12.65 8.72 6.27
CA GLU A 20 -12.46 7.30 6.62
C GLU A 20 -11.55 6.55 5.64
N ALA A 21 -10.57 7.27 5.07
CA ALA A 21 -9.59 6.69 4.17
C ALA A 21 -8.60 5.82 4.95
N GLU A 22 -8.14 4.72 4.37
CA GLU A 22 -7.13 3.86 5.01
C GLU A 22 -5.75 4.51 5.04
N GLN A 23 -5.41 5.29 4.00
CA GLN A 23 -4.10 5.94 3.83
C GLN A 23 -4.23 7.28 3.11
N ALA A 24 -3.26 8.15 3.34
CA ALA A 24 -3.10 9.42 2.62
C ALA A 24 -1.72 9.50 1.96
N GLY A 25 -1.70 10.00 0.72
CA GLY A 25 -0.47 10.24 -0.03
C GLY A 25 -0.46 11.65 -0.62
N TYR A 26 0.71 12.25 -0.70
CA TYR A 26 0.95 13.58 -1.24
C TYR A 26 1.64 13.47 -2.59
N VAL A 27 1.05 14.06 -3.62
CA VAL A 27 1.52 13.91 -4.99
C VAL A 27 2.10 15.21 -5.55
N ASP A 28 3.23 15.11 -6.22
CA ASP A 28 3.77 16.13 -7.11
C ASP A 28 3.77 15.59 -8.54
N THR A 29 2.73 15.92 -9.26
CA THR A 29 2.56 15.49 -10.66
C THR A 29 3.26 16.41 -11.65
N ALA A 30 3.83 17.53 -11.20
CA ALA A 30 4.56 18.50 -12.02
C ALA A 30 6.09 18.28 -11.96
N ALA A 31 6.59 17.48 -11.02
CA ALA A 31 8.00 17.14 -10.96
C ALA A 31 8.49 16.46 -12.25
N PRO A 32 9.76 16.62 -12.64
CA PRO A 32 10.35 15.95 -13.82
C PRO A 32 10.15 14.44 -13.83
N VAL A 33 10.15 13.82 -12.65
CA VAL A 33 9.66 12.47 -12.41
C VAL A 33 8.52 12.62 -11.39
N PRO A 34 7.28 12.35 -11.75
CA PRO A 34 6.15 12.46 -10.84
C PRO A 34 6.41 11.72 -9.53
N ARG A 35 6.04 12.36 -8.41
CA ARG A 35 6.38 11.86 -7.07
C ARG A 35 5.16 11.67 -6.20
N LEU A 36 5.16 10.56 -5.46
CA LEU A 36 4.23 10.24 -4.39
C LEU A 36 5.00 10.13 -3.07
N ASP A 37 4.58 10.88 -2.05
CA ASP A 37 5.05 10.72 -0.68
C ASP A 37 3.89 10.22 0.19
N MET A 38 4.04 9.06 0.80
CA MET A 38 3.07 8.55 1.76
C MET A 38 3.15 9.33 3.09
N MET A 39 2.06 9.32 3.83
CA MET A 39 1.91 10.06 5.10
C MET A 39 3.00 9.73 6.14
N GLY A 40 3.47 8.49 6.21
CA GLY A 40 4.55 8.03 7.09
C GLY A 40 5.90 7.90 6.38
N GLY A 41 6.00 8.22 5.09
CA GLY A 41 7.23 8.07 4.31
C GLY A 41 7.50 6.62 3.85
N GLU A 42 6.59 5.69 4.12
CA GLU A 42 6.65 4.29 3.73
C GLU A 42 6.45 4.10 2.21
N PHE A 43 6.77 2.90 1.72
CA PHE A 43 6.38 2.45 0.39
C PHE A 43 5.03 1.74 0.43
N CYS A 44 4.11 2.14 -0.45
CA CYS A 44 2.81 1.50 -0.59
C CYS A 44 2.51 1.16 -2.06
N VAL A 45 2.40 -0.13 -2.36
CA VAL A 45 2.09 -0.64 -3.70
C VAL A 45 0.74 -0.12 -4.19
N ASN A 46 -0.29 -0.14 -3.33
CA ASN A 46 -1.64 0.30 -3.69
C ASN A 46 -1.69 1.79 -4.00
N ALA A 47 -1.08 2.62 -3.16
CA ALA A 47 -0.99 4.05 -3.40
C ALA A 47 -0.21 4.39 -4.68
N THR A 48 0.86 3.63 -4.98
CA THR A 48 1.61 3.77 -6.23
C THR A 48 0.74 3.47 -7.45
N ARG A 49 -0.06 2.43 -7.40
CA ARG A 49 -1.02 2.07 -8.47
C ARG A 49 -2.10 3.14 -8.64
N ALA A 50 -2.61 3.69 -7.55
CA ALA A 50 -3.56 4.79 -7.60
C ALA A 50 -2.96 6.06 -8.19
N PHE A 51 -1.75 6.38 -7.79
CA PHE A 51 -1.01 7.51 -8.34
C PHE A 51 -0.79 7.35 -9.84
N ALA A 52 -0.45 6.16 -10.32
CA ALA A 52 -0.35 5.88 -11.75
C ALA A 52 -1.70 6.10 -12.48
N ALA A 53 -2.82 5.66 -11.90
CA ALA A 53 -4.15 5.91 -12.45
C ALA A 53 -4.49 7.41 -12.51
N LEU A 54 -4.09 8.19 -11.49
CA LEU A 54 -4.20 9.65 -11.50
C LEU A 54 -3.39 10.27 -12.64
N LEU A 55 -2.14 9.86 -12.81
CA LEU A 55 -1.27 10.34 -13.89
C LEU A 55 -1.84 10.02 -15.27
N ALA A 56 -2.44 8.83 -15.44
CA ALA A 56 -3.12 8.45 -16.67
C ALA A 56 -4.34 9.34 -16.94
N GLU A 57 -5.09 9.69 -15.90
CA GLU A 57 -6.24 10.57 -16.02
C GLU A 57 -5.85 12.02 -16.34
N GLU A 58 -4.71 12.48 -15.82
CA GLU A 58 -4.14 13.79 -16.11
C GLU A 58 -3.36 13.86 -17.43
N GLY A 59 -3.27 12.74 -18.19
CA GLY A 59 -2.55 12.69 -19.47
C GLY A 59 -1.03 12.79 -19.30
N LYS A 60 -0.48 12.35 -18.17
CA LYS A 60 0.95 12.44 -17.83
C LYS A 60 1.73 11.14 -18.04
N LEU A 61 1.07 10.11 -18.53
CA LEU A 61 1.70 8.87 -18.95
C LEU A 61 1.77 8.81 -20.48
N SER A 62 2.80 8.11 -20.99
CA SER A 62 3.02 7.92 -22.42
C SER A 62 2.32 6.66 -22.94
N PRO A 63 1.86 6.64 -24.21
CA PRO A 63 1.32 5.43 -24.82
C PRO A 63 2.36 4.30 -24.82
N GLU A 64 1.96 3.13 -24.37
CA GLU A 64 2.71 1.87 -24.43
C GLU A 64 1.79 0.74 -24.90
N SER A 65 2.38 -0.43 -25.22
CA SER A 65 1.62 -1.61 -25.63
C SER A 65 0.57 -1.98 -24.56
N GLY A 66 -0.68 -2.01 -24.94
CA GLY A 66 -1.78 -2.39 -24.07
C GLY A 66 -2.29 -1.28 -23.12
N GLY A 67 -1.73 -0.05 -23.18
CA GLY A 67 -2.18 1.04 -22.30
C GLY A 67 -1.30 2.26 -22.31
N LEU A 68 -1.03 2.77 -21.12
CA LEU A 68 -0.19 3.93 -20.83
C LEU A 68 0.89 3.50 -19.83
N GLY A 69 2.11 3.98 -20.00
CA GLY A 69 3.21 3.68 -19.11
C GLY A 69 4.01 4.91 -18.72
N GLY A 70 4.79 4.77 -17.66
CA GLY A 70 5.68 5.82 -17.18
C GLY A 70 6.54 5.41 -16.02
N ILE A 71 7.29 6.37 -15.51
CA ILE A 71 8.20 6.21 -14.38
C ILE A 71 7.76 7.16 -13.28
N VAL A 72 7.71 6.66 -12.05
CA VAL A 72 7.37 7.43 -10.86
C VAL A 72 8.44 7.28 -9.78
N SER A 73 8.53 8.26 -8.89
CA SER A 73 9.30 8.20 -7.65
C SER A 73 8.32 8.10 -6.50
N VAL A 74 8.60 7.25 -5.52
CA VAL A 74 7.72 7.06 -4.36
C VAL A 74 8.52 7.03 -3.07
N SER A 75 7.93 7.48 -1.96
CA SER A 75 8.56 7.35 -0.65
C SER A 75 8.82 5.89 -0.31
N GLY A 76 9.82 5.62 0.53
CA GLY A 76 10.19 4.27 0.94
C GLY A 76 10.88 3.42 -0.11
N MET A 77 11.00 3.91 -1.38
CA MET A 77 11.76 3.26 -2.45
C MET A 77 12.83 4.20 -2.99
N PRO A 78 14.11 3.83 -2.93
CA PRO A 78 15.19 4.63 -3.50
C PRO A 78 15.18 4.58 -5.04
N GLU A 79 14.73 3.47 -5.64
CA GLU A 79 14.63 3.28 -7.07
C GLU A 79 13.36 3.92 -7.61
N ARG A 80 13.41 4.34 -8.86
CA ARG A 80 12.24 4.76 -9.63
C ARG A 80 11.49 3.52 -10.11
N LEU A 81 10.16 3.59 -10.04
CA LEU A 81 9.31 2.48 -10.40
C LEU A 81 8.64 2.70 -11.75
N ARG A 82 8.58 1.66 -12.57
CA ARG A 82 7.76 1.63 -13.77
C ARG A 82 6.32 1.34 -13.39
N VAL A 83 5.39 2.06 -14.02
CA VAL A 83 3.96 1.85 -13.87
C VAL A 83 3.31 1.65 -15.23
N HIS A 84 2.25 0.85 -15.26
CA HIS A 84 1.44 0.64 -16.45
C HIS A 84 -0.04 0.74 -16.10
N VAL A 85 -0.80 1.43 -16.93
CA VAL A 85 -2.23 1.72 -16.69
C VAL A 85 -3.03 1.48 -17.95
N ARG A 86 -4.11 0.72 -17.82
CA ARG A 86 -5.12 0.55 -18.85
C ARG A 86 -6.44 1.14 -18.35
N ARG A 87 -7.02 2.08 -19.09
CA ARG A 87 -8.34 2.63 -18.76
C ARG A 87 -9.43 1.60 -19.09
N LEU A 88 -10.27 1.29 -18.12
CA LEU A 88 -11.40 0.37 -18.28
C LEU A 88 -12.72 1.12 -18.49
N ALA A 89 -12.89 2.26 -17.80
CA ALA A 89 -14.04 3.15 -17.90
C ALA A 89 -13.62 4.57 -17.52
N ALA A 90 -14.56 5.52 -17.44
CA ALA A 90 -14.28 6.92 -17.15
C ALA A 90 -13.43 7.13 -15.88
N HIS A 91 -13.71 6.37 -14.83
CA HIS A 91 -13.05 6.49 -13.53
C HIS A 91 -12.56 5.14 -12.99
N ARG A 92 -12.40 4.15 -13.87
CA ARG A 92 -11.92 2.81 -13.53
C ARG A 92 -10.74 2.43 -14.40
N PHE A 93 -9.71 1.94 -13.76
CA PHE A 93 -8.42 1.62 -14.38
C PHE A 93 -7.98 0.23 -13.94
N GLU A 94 -7.21 -0.42 -14.77
CA GLU A 94 -6.31 -1.50 -14.41
C GLU A 94 -4.94 -0.87 -14.26
N SER A 95 -4.35 -0.92 -13.08
CA SER A 95 -3.09 -0.26 -12.79
C SER A 95 -2.11 -1.20 -12.13
N SER A 96 -0.87 -1.18 -12.58
CA SER A 96 0.20 -2.04 -12.07
C SER A 96 1.51 -1.28 -11.88
N VAL A 97 2.33 -1.76 -10.97
CA VAL A 97 3.69 -1.30 -10.72
C VAL A 97 4.65 -2.47 -10.89
N LEU A 98 5.77 -2.23 -11.56
CA LEU A 98 6.87 -3.18 -11.66
C LEU A 98 7.77 -3.03 -10.44
N LEU A 99 7.89 -4.11 -9.69
CA LEU A 99 8.91 -4.28 -8.67
C LEU A 99 10.07 -5.06 -9.29
N ASP A 100 11.16 -4.35 -9.58
CA ASP A 100 12.39 -4.87 -10.15
C ASP A 100 13.46 -4.84 -9.06
N LEU A 101 13.82 -6.01 -8.56
CA LEU A 101 14.69 -6.17 -7.40
C LEU A 101 15.99 -6.85 -7.82
N PRO A 102 17.13 -6.46 -7.22
CA PRO A 102 18.44 -7.03 -7.57
C PRO A 102 18.52 -8.54 -7.30
N GLN A 103 17.67 -9.05 -6.45
CA GLN A 103 17.53 -10.49 -6.16
C GLN A 103 16.10 -10.82 -5.72
N ALA A 104 15.73 -12.10 -5.80
CA ALA A 104 14.44 -12.56 -5.30
C ALA A 104 14.29 -12.24 -3.81
N PRO A 105 13.11 -11.77 -3.36
CA PRO A 105 12.84 -11.57 -1.95
C PRO A 105 13.11 -12.87 -1.16
N PRO A 106 13.79 -12.79 -0.01
CA PRO A 106 14.03 -13.95 0.84
C PRO A 106 12.73 -14.61 1.28
N LEU A 107 12.67 -15.94 1.16
CA LEU A 107 11.57 -16.77 1.61
C LEU A 107 12.11 -17.74 2.66
N GLU A 108 11.68 -17.61 3.90
CA GLU A 108 12.11 -18.45 5.02
C GLU A 108 10.92 -19.27 5.53
N ASN A 109 11.09 -20.58 5.67
CA ASN A 109 10.13 -21.42 6.39
C ASN A 109 10.43 -21.31 7.89
N VAL A 110 9.62 -20.54 8.62
CA VAL A 110 9.84 -20.23 10.05
C VAL A 110 9.09 -21.17 10.99
N ALA A 111 8.06 -21.87 10.49
CA ALA A 111 7.34 -22.94 11.17
C ALA A 111 6.48 -23.71 10.14
N PRO A 112 5.97 -24.92 10.44
CA PRO A 112 5.08 -25.63 9.53
C PRO A 112 3.89 -24.76 9.09
N GLY A 113 3.75 -24.51 7.80
CA GLY A 113 2.70 -23.66 7.22
C GLY A 113 2.85 -22.16 7.50
N MET A 114 4.02 -21.71 7.96
CA MET A 114 4.32 -20.29 8.19
C MET A 114 5.62 -19.90 7.48
N TYR A 115 5.54 -18.85 6.69
CA TYR A 115 6.61 -18.40 5.81
C TYR A 115 6.88 -16.91 6.00
N LEU A 116 8.12 -16.53 6.22
CA LEU A 116 8.52 -15.14 6.30
C LEU A 116 9.07 -14.70 4.94
N VAL A 117 8.49 -13.65 4.40
CA VAL A 117 8.89 -13.01 3.14
C VAL A 117 9.20 -11.54 3.39
N ARG A 118 10.40 -11.10 3.01
CA ARG A 118 10.82 -9.71 3.11
C ARG A 118 10.75 -9.06 1.75
N VAL A 119 9.87 -8.07 1.61
CA VAL A 119 9.77 -7.22 0.41
C VAL A 119 10.17 -5.78 0.77
N PRO A 120 10.43 -4.90 -0.18
CA PRO A 120 10.82 -3.53 0.13
C PRO A 120 9.85 -2.85 1.10
N GLY A 121 10.40 -2.36 2.22
CA GLY A 121 9.67 -1.59 3.24
C GLY A 121 8.84 -2.40 4.22
N ILE A 122 8.71 -3.74 4.08
CA ILE A 122 7.84 -4.52 4.97
C ILE A 122 8.24 -6.01 5.00
N ALA A 123 8.10 -6.63 6.17
CA ALA A 123 8.23 -8.08 6.35
C ALA A 123 6.83 -8.72 6.52
N HIS A 124 6.53 -9.75 5.74
CA HIS A 124 5.26 -10.46 5.81
C HIS A 124 5.43 -11.89 6.34
N LEU A 125 4.70 -12.23 7.39
CA LEU A 125 4.45 -13.60 7.81
C LEU A 125 3.23 -14.12 7.05
N VAL A 126 3.46 -15.03 6.09
CA VAL A 126 2.40 -15.68 5.31
C VAL A 126 2.04 -17.00 5.98
N LEU A 127 0.77 -17.17 6.33
CA LEU A 127 0.24 -18.35 7.00
C LEU A 127 -0.66 -19.13 6.04
N ASP A 128 -0.43 -20.43 5.92
CA ASP A 128 -1.39 -21.32 5.27
C ASP A 128 -2.66 -21.41 6.13
N ALA A 129 -3.75 -20.87 5.62
CA ALA A 129 -5.02 -20.78 6.36
C ALA A 129 -5.63 -22.16 6.67
N ALA A 130 -5.26 -23.21 5.95
CA ALA A 130 -5.70 -24.59 6.24
C ALA A 130 -4.99 -25.15 7.48
N ALA A 131 -3.71 -24.80 7.68
CA ALA A 131 -2.94 -25.21 8.85
C ALA A 131 -3.11 -24.25 10.04
N HIS A 132 -3.34 -22.98 9.76
CA HIS A 132 -3.49 -21.90 10.73
C HIS A 132 -4.77 -21.10 10.45
N PRO A 133 -5.93 -21.55 10.95
CA PRO A 133 -7.19 -20.84 10.75
C PRO A 133 -7.12 -19.40 11.28
N LEU A 134 -7.87 -18.50 10.64
CA LEU A 134 -7.96 -17.12 11.08
C LEU A 134 -8.47 -17.07 12.52
N PRO A 135 -7.75 -16.42 13.46
CA PRO A 135 -8.13 -16.40 14.86
C PRO A 135 -9.38 -15.55 15.12
N ALA A 136 -10.08 -15.85 16.20
CA ALA A 136 -11.26 -15.09 16.62
C ALA A 136 -10.87 -13.67 17.10
N ASP A 137 -9.80 -13.57 17.89
CA ASP A 137 -9.22 -12.31 18.36
C ASP A 137 -8.01 -11.96 17.49
N LYS A 138 -8.31 -11.28 16.39
CA LYS A 138 -7.31 -11.00 15.32
C LYS A 138 -6.22 -10.06 15.82
N ASP A 139 -6.55 -9.05 16.60
CA ASP A 139 -5.60 -8.03 17.07
C ASP A 139 -4.59 -8.64 18.05
N ARG A 140 -5.09 -9.36 19.06
CA ARG A 140 -4.25 -10.03 20.05
C ARG A 140 -3.33 -11.09 19.39
N ASP A 141 -3.92 -11.91 18.51
CA ASP A 141 -3.21 -13.07 17.99
C ASP A 141 -2.22 -12.66 16.89
N THR A 142 -2.48 -11.62 16.08
CA THR A 142 -1.49 -11.03 15.20
C THR A 142 -0.35 -10.37 15.98
N ALA A 143 -0.66 -9.62 17.03
CA ALA A 143 0.37 -9.02 17.89
C ALA A 143 1.29 -10.09 18.52
N ALA A 144 0.72 -11.22 18.96
CA ALA A 144 1.49 -12.35 19.46
C ALA A 144 2.39 -12.99 18.39
N LEU A 145 1.92 -13.09 17.15
CA LEU A 145 2.74 -13.57 16.01
C LEU A 145 3.87 -12.60 15.70
N PHE A 146 3.62 -11.30 15.65
CA PHE A 146 4.65 -10.29 15.42
C PHE A 146 5.74 -10.36 16.52
N ALA A 147 5.35 -10.47 17.78
CA ALA A 147 6.29 -10.63 18.90
C ALA A 147 7.09 -11.93 18.79
N ARG A 148 6.43 -13.06 18.50
CA ARG A 148 7.06 -14.39 18.39
C ARG A 148 8.13 -14.44 17.31
N PHE A 149 7.91 -13.80 16.17
CA PHE A 149 8.83 -13.83 15.04
C PHE A 149 9.72 -12.59 14.95
N GLY A 150 9.76 -11.74 15.99
CA GLY A 150 10.64 -10.58 16.09
C GLY A 150 10.30 -9.45 15.13
N LEU A 151 9.08 -9.42 14.59
CA LEU A 151 8.66 -8.47 13.56
C LEU A 151 8.32 -7.07 14.11
N LEU A 152 8.15 -6.93 15.42
CA LEU A 152 7.99 -5.62 16.07
C LEU A 152 9.22 -4.72 15.95
N GLY A 153 10.36 -5.29 15.53
CA GLY A 153 11.59 -4.56 15.20
C GLY A 153 11.59 -3.92 13.80
N GLU A 154 10.67 -4.29 12.90
CA GLU A 154 10.56 -3.74 11.54
C GLU A 154 9.80 -2.40 11.55
N ASP A 155 9.90 -1.60 10.49
CA ASP A 155 9.11 -0.38 10.36
C ASP A 155 7.64 -0.68 10.06
N ALA A 156 7.40 -1.76 9.29
CA ALA A 156 6.09 -2.35 9.09
C ALA A 156 6.19 -3.88 9.02
N ALA A 157 5.15 -4.58 9.47
CA ALA A 157 5.05 -6.03 9.41
C ALA A 157 3.62 -6.45 9.06
N GLY A 158 3.47 -7.52 8.27
CA GLY A 158 2.17 -8.07 7.90
C GLY A 158 2.00 -9.52 8.34
N CYS A 159 0.80 -9.89 8.77
CA CYS A 159 0.33 -11.27 8.84
C CYS A 159 -0.66 -11.49 7.71
N ILE A 160 -0.37 -12.43 6.82
CA ILE A 160 -1.16 -12.71 5.63
C ILE A 160 -1.68 -14.14 5.70
N TRP A 161 -2.97 -14.31 5.96
CA TRP A 161 -3.61 -15.62 5.85
C TRP A 161 -3.86 -15.94 4.38
N LEU A 162 -3.15 -16.91 3.85
CA LEU A 162 -3.29 -17.39 2.48
C LEU A 162 -4.29 -18.55 2.44
N HIS A 163 -5.42 -18.32 1.80
CA HIS A 163 -6.44 -19.32 1.55
C HIS A 163 -6.25 -19.89 0.13
N ARG A 164 -6.08 -21.20 0.06
CA ARG A 164 -5.97 -21.96 -1.19
C ARG A 164 -7.22 -22.83 -1.31
N GLU A 165 -8.19 -22.34 -2.07
CA GLU A 165 -9.51 -22.97 -2.23
C GLU A 165 -9.71 -23.43 -3.69
N PRO A 166 -10.62 -24.37 -3.96
CA PRO A 166 -10.96 -24.74 -5.34
C PRO A 166 -11.43 -23.55 -6.19
N SER A 167 -11.99 -22.52 -5.55
CA SER A 167 -12.42 -21.26 -6.19
C SER A 167 -11.27 -20.31 -6.53
N GLY A 168 -10.05 -20.57 -6.05
CA GLY A 168 -8.88 -19.75 -6.27
C GLY A 168 -8.13 -19.37 -5.01
N LEU A 169 -7.20 -18.43 -5.17
CA LEU A 169 -6.40 -17.91 -4.07
C LEU A 169 -7.07 -16.67 -3.46
N ARG A 170 -7.02 -16.58 -2.13
CA ARG A 170 -7.51 -15.42 -1.38
C ARG A 170 -6.55 -15.10 -0.23
N ILE A 171 -6.42 -13.83 0.11
CA ILE A 171 -5.66 -13.42 1.31
C ILE A 171 -6.54 -12.66 2.30
N THR A 172 -6.15 -12.72 3.57
CA THR A 172 -6.69 -11.87 4.64
C THR A 172 -5.50 -11.20 5.32
N PRO A 173 -5.23 -9.92 5.00
CA PRO A 173 -4.05 -9.21 5.46
C PRO A 173 -4.32 -8.41 6.73
N PHE A 174 -3.35 -8.46 7.67
CA PHE A 174 -3.24 -7.56 8.81
C PHE A 174 -1.86 -6.95 8.81
N VAL A 175 -1.78 -5.62 8.84
CA VAL A 175 -0.51 -4.89 8.77
C VAL A 175 -0.33 -4.04 10.02
N TRP A 176 0.78 -4.24 10.70
CA TRP A 176 1.24 -3.41 11.81
C TRP A 176 2.22 -2.38 11.30
N VAL A 177 2.09 -1.15 11.79
CA VAL A 177 2.97 -0.03 11.46
C VAL A 177 3.58 0.52 12.74
N ARG A 178 4.91 0.52 12.82
CA ARG A 178 5.64 0.98 14.02
C ARG A 178 5.31 2.43 14.38
N GLY A 179 5.25 3.32 13.41
CA GLY A 179 5.02 4.74 13.61
C GLY A 179 3.70 5.06 14.32
N THR A 180 2.68 4.20 14.19
CA THR A 180 1.38 4.33 14.86
C THR A 180 1.20 3.34 16.00
N GLY A 181 2.01 2.27 16.07
CA GLY A 181 1.86 1.19 17.04
C GLY A 181 0.55 0.40 16.87
N THR A 182 -0.09 0.47 15.69
CA THR A 182 -1.42 -0.06 15.43
C THR A 182 -1.38 -1.15 14.36
N THR A 183 -2.24 -2.16 14.51
CA THR A 183 -2.50 -3.18 13.49
C THR A 183 -3.77 -2.82 12.72
N TYR A 184 -3.70 -2.85 11.41
CA TYR A 184 -4.81 -2.55 10.50
C TYR A 184 -5.23 -3.82 9.76
N ALA A 185 -6.54 -4.11 9.74
CA ALA A 185 -7.11 -5.09 8.82
C ALA A 185 -7.31 -4.39 7.46
N GLU A 186 -6.49 -4.72 6.47
CA GLU A 186 -6.56 -4.08 5.16
C GLU A 186 -7.62 -4.73 4.27
N THR A 187 -8.35 -3.93 3.52
CA THR A 187 -9.31 -4.42 2.51
C THR A 187 -8.62 -4.89 1.24
N ALA A 188 -7.38 -4.45 0.99
CA ALA A 188 -6.42 -5.08 0.07
C ALA A 188 -4.98 -4.75 0.45
N CYS A 189 -4.05 -5.66 0.13
CA CYS A 189 -2.63 -5.52 0.42
C CYS A 189 -1.78 -5.91 -0.79
N GLY A 190 -1.17 -4.91 -1.45
CA GLY A 190 -0.32 -5.17 -2.62
C GLY A 190 0.97 -5.88 -2.26
N SER A 191 1.66 -5.47 -1.19
CA SER A 191 2.87 -6.14 -0.69
C SER A 191 2.57 -7.53 -0.14
N GLY A 192 1.44 -7.70 0.57
CA GLY A 192 0.97 -9.00 1.05
C GLY A 192 0.60 -9.94 -0.10
N THR A 193 -0.01 -9.42 -1.18
CA THR A 193 -0.27 -10.19 -2.40
C THR A 193 1.01 -10.68 -3.04
N LEU A 194 2.04 -9.82 -3.10
CA LEU A 194 3.36 -10.20 -3.60
C LEU A 194 3.99 -11.28 -2.72
N ALA A 195 4.00 -11.10 -1.40
CA ALA A 195 4.56 -12.08 -0.47
C ALA A 195 3.84 -13.43 -0.57
N ALA A 196 2.52 -13.45 -0.62
CA ALA A 196 1.73 -14.67 -0.81
C ALA A 196 2.05 -15.34 -2.15
N SER A 197 2.23 -14.57 -3.24
CA SER A 197 2.62 -15.11 -4.54
C SER A 197 3.99 -15.76 -4.54
N ILE A 198 4.95 -15.21 -3.77
CA ILE A 198 6.28 -15.79 -3.60
C ILE A 198 6.19 -17.14 -2.88
N VAL A 199 5.34 -17.23 -1.84
CA VAL A 199 5.05 -18.50 -1.16
C VAL A 199 4.38 -19.50 -2.10
N CYS A 200 3.38 -19.07 -2.87
CA CYS A 200 2.72 -19.92 -3.86
C CYS A 200 3.71 -20.52 -4.85
N ARG A 201 4.66 -19.74 -5.34
CA ARG A 201 5.69 -20.21 -6.29
C ARG A 201 6.75 -21.09 -5.62
N GLY A 202 7.31 -20.62 -4.51
CA GLY A 202 8.46 -21.27 -3.87
C GLY A 202 8.10 -22.52 -3.10
N VAL A 203 6.89 -22.61 -2.55
CA VAL A 203 6.44 -23.72 -1.71
C VAL A 203 5.51 -24.66 -2.44
N TYR A 204 4.55 -24.12 -3.20
CA TYR A 204 3.51 -24.93 -3.84
C TYR A 204 3.74 -25.18 -5.33
N GLY A 205 4.75 -24.51 -5.93
CA GLY A 205 5.11 -24.71 -7.34
C GLY A 205 4.16 -24.03 -8.32
N ASP A 206 3.32 -23.10 -7.86
CA ASP A 206 2.41 -22.37 -8.74
C ASP A 206 3.22 -21.48 -9.71
N GLY A 207 2.87 -21.48 -10.98
CA GLY A 207 3.56 -20.73 -12.04
C GLY A 207 2.70 -19.64 -12.68
N GLY A 208 3.30 -18.87 -13.58
CA GLY A 208 2.59 -17.87 -14.39
C GLY A 208 1.99 -16.71 -13.59
N GLU A 209 0.93 -16.11 -14.09
CA GLU A 209 0.14 -15.10 -13.40
C GLU A 209 -0.61 -15.70 -12.21
N LEU A 210 -0.55 -15.04 -11.06
CA LEU A 210 -1.33 -15.40 -9.88
C LEU A 210 -2.31 -14.27 -9.56
N SER A 211 -3.57 -14.64 -9.35
CA SER A 211 -4.65 -13.73 -8.96
C SER A 211 -5.13 -14.08 -7.56
N LEU A 212 -5.05 -13.12 -6.64
CA LEU A 212 -5.40 -13.32 -5.24
C LEU A 212 -6.54 -12.38 -4.86
N MET A 213 -7.69 -12.96 -4.50
CA MET A 213 -8.86 -12.21 -4.04
C MET A 213 -8.56 -11.50 -2.74
N GLN A 214 -8.92 -10.22 -2.67
CA GLN A 214 -8.74 -9.38 -1.49
C GLN A 214 -10.03 -9.32 -0.66
N PRO A 215 -9.98 -8.96 0.65
CA PRO A 215 -11.18 -8.77 1.45
C PRO A 215 -12.17 -7.76 0.88
N GLY A 216 -11.70 -6.73 0.18
CA GLY A 216 -12.54 -5.73 -0.52
C GLY A 216 -13.28 -6.26 -1.75
N GLY A 217 -13.13 -7.55 -2.10
CA GLY A 217 -13.88 -8.19 -3.18
C GLY A 217 -13.31 -8.04 -4.59
N GLU A 218 -12.17 -7.35 -4.75
CA GLU A 218 -11.46 -7.23 -6.03
C GLU A 218 -10.13 -8.00 -5.98
N PRO A 219 -9.69 -8.64 -7.07
CA PRO A 219 -8.42 -9.37 -7.07
C PRO A 219 -7.24 -8.44 -7.31
N LEU A 220 -6.11 -8.76 -6.67
CA LEU A 220 -4.80 -8.28 -7.09
C LEU A 220 -4.04 -9.40 -7.79
N ARG A 221 -3.25 -9.04 -8.80
CA ARG A 221 -2.49 -9.96 -9.64
C ARG A 221 -1.00 -9.73 -9.51
N VAL A 222 -0.25 -10.81 -9.57
CA VAL A 222 1.21 -10.80 -9.66
C VAL A 222 1.63 -11.54 -10.91
N VAL A 223 2.23 -10.80 -11.84
CA VAL A 223 2.71 -11.32 -13.13
C VAL A 223 4.23 -11.26 -13.13
N PRO A 224 4.97 -12.38 -13.20
CA PRO A 224 6.41 -12.35 -13.34
C PRO A 224 6.82 -11.59 -14.59
N ASP A 225 7.83 -10.73 -14.47
CA ASP A 225 8.46 -10.09 -15.62
C ASP A 225 9.68 -10.92 -16.03
N GLY A 226 9.63 -11.46 -17.27
CA GLY A 226 10.71 -12.27 -17.82
C GLY A 226 11.94 -11.45 -18.23
N SER A 227 11.91 -10.13 -18.09
CA SER A 227 13.03 -9.23 -18.45
C SER A 227 14.02 -9.02 -17.30
N ALA A 228 13.84 -9.69 -16.16
CA ALA A 228 14.76 -9.59 -15.02
C ALA A 228 16.22 -9.92 -15.43
N TYR A 229 17.16 -9.14 -14.94
CA TYR A 229 18.59 -9.36 -15.15
C TYR A 229 19.00 -10.75 -14.67
N PRO A 230 20.10 -11.35 -15.21
CA PRO A 230 20.64 -12.57 -14.63
C PRO A 230 20.88 -12.40 -13.13
N GLY A 231 20.14 -13.16 -12.29
CA GLY A 231 20.15 -13.05 -10.83
C GLY A 231 19.20 -12.02 -10.23
N GLY A 232 18.53 -11.19 -11.02
CA GLY A 232 17.48 -10.29 -10.58
C GLY A 232 16.12 -10.98 -10.49
N TRP A 233 15.15 -10.28 -9.88
CA TRP A 233 13.79 -10.72 -9.75
C TRP A 233 12.84 -9.56 -10.03
N ALA A 234 11.87 -9.76 -10.91
CA ALA A 234 10.90 -8.72 -11.23
C ALA A 234 9.48 -9.29 -11.35
N ALA A 235 8.51 -8.51 -10.90
CA ALA A 235 7.10 -8.81 -11.11
C ALA A 235 6.24 -7.55 -11.17
N TRP A 236 5.24 -7.57 -12.02
CA TRP A 236 4.16 -6.61 -12.03
C TRP A 236 3.16 -6.96 -10.94
N VAL A 237 2.87 -6.02 -10.05
CA VAL A 237 1.79 -6.12 -9.07
C VAL A 237 0.68 -5.16 -9.50
N GLY A 238 -0.50 -5.69 -9.78
CA GLY A 238 -1.57 -4.91 -10.40
C GLY A 238 -2.97 -5.35 -10.00
N GLY A 239 -3.95 -4.57 -10.45
CA GLY A 239 -5.36 -4.83 -10.27
C GLY A 239 -6.20 -3.58 -10.47
N PRO A 240 -7.52 -3.64 -10.26
CA PRO A 240 -8.42 -2.52 -10.48
C PRO A 240 -8.12 -1.36 -9.52
N VAL A 241 -8.32 -0.15 -10.05
CA VAL A 241 -8.30 1.12 -9.33
C VAL A 241 -9.54 1.91 -9.77
N LYS A 242 -10.29 2.41 -8.81
CA LYS A 242 -11.48 3.21 -9.07
C LYS A 242 -11.35 4.56 -8.36
N ARG A 243 -11.49 5.66 -9.09
CA ARG A 243 -11.64 6.97 -8.47
C ARG A 243 -13.07 7.14 -7.98
N ILE A 244 -13.25 7.28 -6.66
CA ILE A 244 -14.57 7.45 -6.02
C ILE A 244 -14.97 8.92 -6.00
N ALA A 245 -14.04 9.81 -5.62
CA ALA A 245 -14.34 11.23 -5.49
C ALA A 245 -13.15 12.09 -5.94
N ARG A 246 -13.42 13.37 -6.17
CA ARG A 246 -12.43 14.44 -6.33
C ARG A 246 -13.02 15.72 -5.77
N GLY A 247 -12.29 16.39 -4.91
CA GLY A 247 -12.77 17.61 -4.28
C GLY A 247 -11.72 18.27 -3.40
N ASP A 248 -12.16 19.25 -2.64
CA ASP A 248 -11.37 19.93 -1.62
C ASP A 248 -11.76 19.38 -0.25
N VAL A 249 -10.77 19.13 0.58
CA VAL A 249 -10.95 18.73 1.98
C VAL A 249 -10.53 19.88 2.88
N PHE A 250 -11.33 20.15 3.91
CA PHE A 250 -11.04 21.14 4.94
C PHE A 250 -10.46 20.43 6.15
N VAL A 251 -9.29 20.86 6.59
CA VAL A 251 -8.59 20.30 7.74
C VAL A 251 -8.34 21.42 8.73
N GLU A 252 -8.72 21.21 9.98
CA GLU A 252 -8.43 22.15 11.07
C GLU A 252 -6.97 22.00 11.48
N CYS A 253 -6.14 23.00 11.14
CA CYS A 253 -4.78 23.07 11.63
C CYS A 253 -4.79 23.76 12.98
N LEU A 254 -4.74 22.98 14.06
CA LEU A 254 -4.35 23.54 15.36
C LEU A 254 -2.90 23.96 15.26
N ASP A 255 -2.62 25.26 15.39
CA ASP A 255 -1.26 25.78 15.51
C ASP A 255 -0.65 25.17 16.78
N GLY A 256 0.12 24.08 16.58
CA GLY A 256 0.84 23.41 17.64
C GLY A 256 2.08 24.22 18.03
N GLU A 257 2.13 24.61 19.30
CA GLU A 257 3.31 24.98 20.09
C GLU A 257 4.18 26.14 19.57
N GLY A 258 3.86 27.33 20.04
CA GLY A 258 4.74 28.50 19.88
C GLY A 258 4.24 29.79 20.53
N ARG A 259 3.49 29.76 21.63
CA ARG A 259 3.27 30.93 22.50
C ARG A 259 3.20 30.52 23.95
N THR A 260 4.36 30.54 24.61
CA THR A 260 4.43 30.78 26.05
C THR A 260 4.20 32.26 26.26
N GLY A 261 3.11 32.63 26.90
CA GLY A 261 2.94 33.98 27.44
C GLY A 261 1.61 34.65 27.06
N GLY A 262 0.60 34.53 27.90
CA GLY A 262 -0.36 35.54 28.30
C GLY A 262 -1.33 36.07 27.26
N ASP A 263 -2.54 35.53 27.18
CA ASP A 263 -3.82 36.21 27.39
C ASP A 263 -5.00 35.25 27.14
N PRO A 264 -6.01 35.17 28.03
CA PRO A 264 -7.13 34.29 27.87
C PRO A 264 -8.31 34.99 27.18
N HIS A 265 -8.19 35.34 25.92
CA HIS A 265 -9.36 35.68 25.11
C HIS A 265 -9.25 34.95 23.74
N PRO A 266 -10.16 34.05 23.41
CA PRO A 266 -10.22 33.47 22.08
C PRO A 266 -10.74 34.52 21.10
N SER A 267 -9.83 35.21 20.38
CA SER A 267 -10.20 35.98 19.20
C SER A 267 -10.51 34.97 18.08
N SER A 268 -11.74 34.97 17.64
CA SER A 268 -12.34 34.18 16.58
C SER A 268 -11.70 34.43 15.22
N SER A 269 -10.66 33.68 14.90
CA SER A 269 -10.27 33.34 13.53
C SER A 269 -9.47 32.04 13.59
N GLN A 270 -10.20 30.90 13.58
CA GLN A 270 -9.60 29.62 13.28
C GLN A 270 -9.11 29.70 11.84
N ASP A 271 -7.79 29.66 11.63
CA ASP A 271 -7.20 29.62 10.31
C ASP A 271 -7.47 28.26 9.68
N PHE A 272 -8.55 28.18 8.92
CA PHE A 272 -8.85 27.04 8.06
C PHE A 272 -7.90 27.09 6.86
N ARG A 273 -6.93 26.19 6.79
CA ARG A 273 -6.15 25.98 5.56
C ARG A 273 -6.89 25.05 4.63
N ARG A 274 -7.12 25.53 3.40
CA ARG A 274 -7.74 24.77 2.35
C ARG A 274 -6.69 23.93 1.63
N TYR A 275 -6.77 22.61 1.75
CA TYR A 275 -5.93 21.69 0.99
C TYR A 275 -6.73 21.10 -0.16
N ARG A 276 -6.21 21.22 -1.38
CA ARG A 276 -6.76 20.57 -2.55
C ARG A 276 -6.13 19.19 -2.63
N ILE A 277 -6.85 18.19 -2.15
CA ILE A 277 -6.38 16.80 -2.14
C ILE A 277 -7.20 16.04 -3.17
N PRO A 278 -6.58 15.44 -4.20
CA PRO A 278 -7.26 14.46 -5.01
C PRO A 278 -7.55 13.25 -4.13
N VAL A 279 -8.80 13.11 -3.71
CA VAL A 279 -9.28 11.96 -2.96
C VAL A 279 -9.46 10.82 -3.93
N HIS A 280 -8.61 9.81 -3.81
CA HIS A 280 -8.77 8.53 -4.47
C HIS A 280 -9.08 7.51 -3.38
N ASP A 281 -10.35 7.18 -3.26
CA ASP A 281 -10.74 6.00 -2.50
C ASP A 281 -10.38 4.80 -3.36
N ILE A 282 -9.35 4.11 -2.96
CA ILE A 282 -8.95 2.83 -3.51
C ILE A 282 -9.55 1.83 -2.56
N PRO A 283 -10.45 0.94 -2.99
CA PRO A 283 -10.68 -0.25 -2.20
C PRO A 283 -9.32 -0.94 -2.12
N CYS A 284 -8.72 -0.78 -0.99
CA CYS A 284 -7.50 -1.48 -0.63
C CYS A 284 -7.76 -2.94 -0.50
#